data_8f3d5933702dfdc0940e814021eb3873
#
_entry.id   8f3d5933702dfdc0940e814021eb3873
#
_cell.length_a   1.000
_cell.length_b   1.000
_cell.length_c   1.000
_cell.angle_alpha   90.00
_cell.angle_beta   90.00
_cell.angle_gamma   90.00
#
_symmetry.space_group_name_H-M   'P 1'
#
loop_
_entity.id
_entity.type
_entity.pdbx_description
1 polymer ?
#
loop_
_entity_poly.entity_id
_entity_poly.type
_entity_poly.pdbx_seq_one_letter_code
_entity_poly.pdbx_strand_id
1 'polypeptide(L)'
;MKFLLIRTLVVMLSLSFLPLLANPLTNNPIYEIGQEFNKQLLCMAKNIYYEAGMESYEGKLAVAQVVNNRVNSHLFPKTVCEVVYQKDQFSWVGNVNGEIKNKYMWEESLMVARKALTETHIHDLISKTKALYFHATSVNPDWNLKKITQIGNHIFYAKK
;
A
#
# COMPACT_ATOMS: atom_id res chain seq x y z
N MET A 1 -74.23 26.88 30.69
CA MET A 1 -73.27 26.12 29.90
C MET A 1 -72.00 26.93 29.76
N LYS A 2 -70.93 26.55 30.48
CA LYS A 2 -69.60 27.23 30.43
C LYS A 2 -68.67 26.41 29.55
N PHE A 3 -68.24 26.94 28.40
CA PHE A 3 -67.26 26.32 27.52
C PHE A 3 -65.85 26.57 28.11
N LEU A 4 -65.15 25.49 28.46
CA LEU A 4 -63.78 25.51 28.93
C LEU A 4 -62.85 25.44 27.71
N LEU A 5 -62.14 26.53 27.40
CA LEU A 5 -61.14 26.57 26.33
C LEU A 5 -59.84 25.98 26.88
N ILE A 6 -59.48 24.78 26.40
CA ILE A 6 -58.20 24.14 26.65
C ILE A 6 -57.21 24.78 25.69
N ARG A 7 -56.27 25.60 26.21
CA ARG A 7 -55.07 26.07 25.47
C ARG A 7 -54.04 24.96 25.46
N THR A 8 -53.87 24.31 24.35
CA THR A 8 -52.72 23.41 24.09
C THR A 8 -51.45 24.22 23.95
N LEU A 9 -50.52 24.07 24.90
CA LEU A 9 -49.20 24.66 24.88
C LEU A 9 -48.32 23.78 23.94
N VAL A 10 -48.05 24.25 22.71
CA VAL A 10 -47.10 23.61 21.81
C VAL A 10 -45.69 23.98 22.27
N VAL A 11 -45.02 23.05 22.95
CA VAL A 11 -43.59 23.18 23.26
C VAL A 11 -42.80 22.86 21.98
N MET A 12 -42.31 23.92 21.32
CA MET A 12 -41.35 23.82 20.24
C MET A 12 -40.01 23.38 20.86
N LEU A 13 -39.67 22.05 20.73
CA LEU A 13 -38.31 21.61 20.96
C LEU A 13 -37.44 22.14 19.81
N SER A 14 -36.71 23.22 20.09
CA SER A 14 -35.59 23.62 19.22
C SER A 14 -34.48 22.58 19.33
N LEU A 15 -34.37 21.72 18.35
CA LEU A 15 -33.17 20.93 18.11
C LEU A 15 -32.04 21.91 17.80
N SER A 16 -31.30 22.29 18.82
CA SER A 16 -30.02 22.97 18.66
C SER A 16 -29.08 22.01 17.95
N PHE A 17 -28.84 22.24 16.65
CA PHE A 17 -27.74 21.66 15.94
C PHE A 17 -26.44 22.05 16.67
N LEU A 18 -25.90 21.14 17.49
CA LEU A 18 -24.51 21.30 17.94
C LEU A 18 -23.68 21.25 16.65
N PRO A 19 -22.83 22.25 16.37
CA PRO A 19 -21.85 22.13 15.30
C PRO A 19 -20.96 20.94 15.65
N LEU A 20 -20.86 20.01 14.71
CA LEU A 20 -19.92 18.89 14.78
C LEU A 20 -18.54 19.53 14.96
N LEU A 21 -18.01 19.52 16.19
CA LEU A 21 -16.70 20.08 16.50
C LEU A 21 -15.69 19.30 15.64
N ALA A 22 -15.18 19.95 14.59
CA ALA A 22 -14.10 19.42 13.79
C ALA A 22 -12.97 19.04 14.75
N ASN A 23 -12.57 17.77 14.74
CA ASN A 23 -11.54 17.27 15.64
C ASN A 23 -10.23 18.03 15.30
N PRO A 24 -9.66 18.85 16.22
CA PRO A 24 -8.49 19.67 15.92
C PRO A 24 -7.26 18.85 15.52
N LEU A 25 -7.26 17.54 15.76
CA LEU A 25 -6.20 16.61 15.33
C LEU A 25 -6.23 16.32 13.84
N THR A 26 -7.39 16.42 13.16
CA THR A 26 -7.51 16.11 11.73
C THR A 26 -6.92 17.19 10.81
N ASN A 27 -6.71 18.41 11.30
CA ASN A 27 -6.11 19.51 10.53
C ASN A 27 -4.62 19.71 10.86
N ASN A 28 -3.96 18.74 11.51
CA ASN A 28 -2.55 18.81 11.82
C ASN A 28 -1.73 18.20 10.67
N PRO A 29 -0.83 18.96 10.01
CA PRO A 29 -0.01 18.45 8.90
C PRO A 29 0.81 17.20 9.28
N ILE A 30 1.28 17.11 10.54
CA ILE A 30 2.02 15.93 11.03
C ILE A 30 1.12 14.71 11.07
N TYR A 31 -0.14 14.87 11.46
CA TYR A 31 -1.12 13.80 11.47
C TYR A 31 -1.39 13.29 10.05
N GLU A 32 -1.59 14.17 9.09
CA GLU A 32 -1.82 13.81 7.68
C GLU A 32 -0.61 13.10 7.05
N ILE A 33 0.61 13.58 7.32
CA ILE A 33 1.86 12.92 6.89
C ILE A 33 1.94 11.51 7.46
N GLY A 34 1.60 11.33 8.74
CA GLY A 34 1.58 10.02 9.39
C GLY A 34 0.54 9.06 8.77
N GLN A 35 -0.64 9.56 8.43
CA GLN A 35 -1.69 8.77 7.76
C GLN A 35 -1.26 8.34 6.35
N GLU A 36 -0.69 9.25 5.56
CA GLU A 36 -0.19 8.93 4.22
C GLU A 36 0.96 7.92 4.30
N PHE A 37 1.91 8.09 5.21
CA PHE A 37 2.98 7.11 5.43
C PHE A 37 2.42 5.72 5.76
N ASN A 38 1.46 5.62 6.68
CA ASN A 38 0.84 4.35 7.04
C ASN A 38 0.10 3.72 5.86
N LYS A 39 -0.56 4.49 5.02
CA LYS A 39 -1.21 4.02 3.80
C LYS A 39 -0.19 3.41 2.84
N GLN A 40 0.91 4.10 2.55
CA GLN A 40 1.97 3.61 1.67
C GLN A 40 2.64 2.34 2.25
N LEU A 41 2.84 2.31 3.57
CA LEU A 41 3.37 1.15 4.30
C LEU A 41 2.49 -0.09 4.10
N LEU A 42 1.18 0.04 4.26
CA LEU A 42 0.25 -1.08 4.07
C LEU A 42 0.20 -1.57 2.62
N CYS A 43 0.27 -0.67 1.64
CA CYS A 43 0.35 -1.06 0.22
C CYS A 43 1.63 -1.86 -0.06
N MET A 44 2.79 -1.39 0.40
CA MET A 44 4.07 -2.09 0.24
C MET A 44 4.05 -3.44 0.94
N ALA A 45 3.58 -3.50 2.19
CA ALA A 45 3.51 -4.74 2.97
C ALA A 45 2.61 -5.79 2.33
N LYS A 46 1.45 -5.40 1.80
CA LYS A 46 0.57 -6.30 1.05
C LYS A 46 1.26 -6.86 -0.19
N ASN A 47 1.96 -6.00 -0.95
CA ASN A 47 2.69 -6.47 -2.11
C ASN A 47 3.76 -7.50 -1.75
N ILE A 48 4.57 -7.23 -0.72
CA ILE A 48 5.59 -8.17 -0.23
C ILE A 48 4.93 -9.47 0.25
N TYR A 49 3.84 -9.38 0.99
CA TYR A 49 3.14 -10.54 1.53
C TYR A 49 2.64 -11.50 0.44
N TYR A 50 1.99 -10.96 -0.59
CA TYR A 50 1.39 -11.79 -1.65
C TYR A 50 2.39 -12.21 -2.72
N GLU A 51 3.40 -11.39 -3.02
CA GLU A 51 4.41 -11.70 -4.04
C GLU A 51 5.59 -12.51 -3.48
N ALA A 52 6.06 -12.17 -2.29
CA ALA A 52 7.31 -12.68 -1.75
C ALA A 52 7.19 -13.23 -0.32
N GLY A 53 5.98 -13.49 0.17
CA GLY A 53 5.77 -13.91 1.56
C GLY A 53 6.53 -15.18 1.95
N MET A 54 6.71 -16.12 1.02
CA MET A 54 7.47 -17.38 1.23
C MET A 54 8.96 -17.24 0.85
N GLU A 55 9.38 -16.11 0.31
CA GLU A 55 10.77 -15.88 -0.05
C GLU A 55 11.65 -15.60 1.17
N SER A 56 12.98 -15.74 0.98
CA SER A 56 13.96 -15.28 1.95
C SER A 56 13.83 -13.78 2.22
N TYR A 57 14.42 -13.31 3.31
CA TYR A 57 14.47 -11.87 3.61
C TYR A 57 15.06 -11.06 2.45
N GLU A 58 16.11 -11.58 1.80
CA GLU A 58 16.71 -10.98 0.61
C GLU A 58 15.73 -10.89 -0.57
N GLY A 59 14.95 -11.96 -0.82
CA GLY A 59 13.91 -11.98 -1.86
C GLY A 59 12.81 -10.95 -1.60
N LYS A 60 12.38 -10.81 -0.34
CA LYS A 60 11.42 -9.76 0.08
C LYS A 60 11.98 -8.35 -0.16
N LEU A 61 13.24 -8.11 0.20
CA LEU A 61 13.92 -6.83 -0.07
C LEU A 61 14.02 -6.53 -1.57
N ALA A 62 14.34 -7.54 -2.38
CA ALA A 62 14.45 -7.39 -3.84
C ALA A 62 13.11 -6.98 -4.46
N VAL A 63 12.02 -7.64 -4.09
CA VAL A 63 10.66 -7.30 -4.56
C VAL A 63 10.26 -5.88 -4.12
N ALA A 64 10.51 -5.52 -2.87
CA ALA A 64 10.25 -4.16 -2.36
C ALA A 64 11.09 -3.09 -3.09
N GLN A 65 12.37 -3.39 -3.39
CA GLN A 65 13.24 -2.48 -4.14
C GLN A 65 12.73 -2.25 -5.57
N VAL A 66 12.14 -3.26 -6.22
CA VAL A 66 11.51 -3.06 -7.54
C VAL A 66 10.35 -2.05 -7.46
N VAL A 67 9.53 -2.12 -6.41
CA VAL A 67 8.46 -1.11 -6.21
C VAL A 67 9.05 0.28 -6.03
N ASN A 68 10.11 0.44 -5.22
CA ASN A 68 10.81 1.72 -5.06
C ASN A 68 11.41 2.23 -6.38
N ASN A 69 12.03 1.34 -7.17
CA ASN A 69 12.56 1.70 -8.48
C ASN A 69 11.45 2.18 -9.42
N ARG A 70 10.27 1.55 -9.38
CA ARG A 70 9.10 1.98 -10.16
C ARG A 70 8.63 3.37 -9.75
N VAL A 71 8.44 3.64 -8.47
CA VAL A 71 8.06 4.97 -7.95
C VAL A 71 9.04 6.05 -8.42
N ASN A 72 10.34 5.73 -8.47
CA ASN A 72 11.39 6.65 -8.91
C ASN A 72 11.54 6.73 -10.45
N SER A 73 10.89 5.83 -11.20
CA SER A 73 10.92 5.81 -12.67
C SER A 73 9.83 6.70 -13.26
N HIS A 74 10.13 7.40 -14.38
CA HIS A 74 9.13 8.16 -15.14
C HIS A 74 8.09 7.26 -15.84
N LEU A 75 8.29 5.96 -15.86
CA LEU A 75 7.43 4.97 -16.52
C LEU A 75 6.27 4.49 -15.65
N PHE A 76 6.29 4.81 -14.38
CA PHE A 76 5.34 4.30 -13.39
C PHE A 76 4.75 5.44 -12.56
N PRO A 77 3.64 5.19 -11.86
CA PRO A 77 3.07 6.12 -10.90
C PRO A 77 4.06 6.54 -9.80
N LYS A 78 3.75 7.60 -9.07
CA LYS A 78 4.68 8.26 -8.15
C LYS A 78 4.48 7.88 -6.68
N THR A 79 3.52 7.03 -6.38
CA THR A 79 3.30 6.52 -5.02
C THR A 79 3.34 4.99 -5.01
N VAL A 80 3.69 4.42 -3.86
CA VAL A 80 3.72 2.95 -3.69
C VAL A 80 2.34 2.35 -3.94
N CYS A 81 1.29 2.95 -3.39
CA CYS A 81 -0.06 2.43 -3.59
C CYS A 81 -0.48 2.43 -5.07
N GLU A 82 -0.20 3.50 -5.79
CA GLU A 82 -0.52 3.56 -7.23
C GLU A 82 0.28 2.53 -8.04
N VAL A 83 1.55 2.30 -7.72
CA VAL A 83 2.39 1.27 -8.36
C VAL A 83 1.85 -0.13 -8.07
N VAL A 84 1.49 -0.39 -6.81
CA VAL A 84 1.04 -1.72 -6.36
C VAL A 84 -0.35 -2.04 -6.93
N TYR A 85 -1.25 -1.08 -6.96
CA TYR A 85 -2.62 -1.28 -7.46
C TYR A 85 -2.79 -0.91 -8.95
N GLN A 86 -1.69 -0.63 -9.65
CA GLN A 86 -1.74 -0.43 -11.09
C GLN A 86 -2.29 -1.69 -11.78
N LYS A 87 -3.23 -1.51 -12.69
CA LYS A 87 -3.88 -2.60 -13.41
C LYS A 87 -2.84 -3.56 -14.03
N ASP A 88 -3.06 -4.84 -13.87
CA ASP A 88 -2.28 -5.94 -14.46
C ASP A 88 -0.79 -6.00 -14.04
N GLN A 89 -0.38 -5.30 -12.96
CA GLN A 89 1.00 -5.37 -12.48
C GLN A 89 1.24 -6.53 -11.51
N PHE A 90 0.26 -6.83 -10.66
CA PHE A 90 0.35 -7.90 -9.67
C PHE A 90 -0.90 -8.77 -9.72
N SER A 91 -0.72 -10.08 -9.87
CA SER A 91 -1.80 -11.04 -10.10
C SER A 91 -2.79 -11.18 -8.95
N TRP A 92 -2.37 -10.85 -7.73
CA TRP A 92 -3.21 -10.91 -6.54
C TRP A 92 -4.21 -9.73 -6.45
N VAL A 93 -3.91 -8.60 -7.09
CA VAL A 93 -4.79 -7.41 -7.09
C VAL A 93 -6.11 -7.75 -7.79
N GLY A 94 -7.22 -7.63 -7.05
CA GLY A 94 -8.55 -8.00 -7.52
C GLY A 94 -8.91 -9.49 -7.42
N ASN A 95 -7.93 -10.38 -7.15
CA ASN A 95 -8.15 -11.83 -7.08
C ASN A 95 -8.16 -12.39 -5.65
N VAL A 96 -7.73 -11.60 -4.67
CA VAL A 96 -7.79 -11.98 -3.25
C VAL A 96 -8.70 -11.05 -2.48
N ASN A 97 -9.38 -11.57 -1.45
CA ASN A 97 -10.23 -10.78 -0.56
C ASN A 97 -9.45 -9.87 0.42
N GLY A 98 -8.12 -9.82 0.29
CA GLY A 98 -7.23 -9.01 1.15
C GLY A 98 -6.99 -9.59 2.54
N GLU A 99 -7.41 -10.84 2.80
CA GLU A 99 -7.25 -11.51 4.09
C GLU A 99 -5.78 -11.91 4.35
N ILE A 100 -5.26 -11.51 5.50
CA ILE A 100 -3.93 -11.90 5.97
C ILE A 100 -4.06 -13.18 6.80
N LYS A 101 -3.70 -14.32 6.19
CA LYS A 101 -3.84 -15.65 6.82
C LYS A 101 -2.64 -16.04 7.68
N ASN A 102 -1.46 -15.56 7.36
CA ASN A 102 -0.23 -15.87 8.09
C ASN A 102 0.31 -14.61 8.77
N LYS A 103 0.12 -14.53 10.08
CA LYS A 103 0.54 -13.38 10.88
C LYS A 103 2.05 -13.17 10.87
N TYR A 104 2.84 -14.25 10.95
CA TYR A 104 4.31 -14.14 10.93
C TYR A 104 4.82 -13.54 9.62
N MET A 105 4.36 -14.08 8.49
CA MET A 105 4.71 -13.54 7.16
C MET A 105 4.27 -12.08 7.00
N TRP A 106 3.14 -11.71 7.60
CA TRP A 106 2.64 -10.34 7.58
C TRP A 106 3.55 -9.39 8.38
N GLU A 107 3.96 -9.79 9.57
CA GLU A 107 4.87 -9.00 10.42
C GLU A 107 6.24 -8.81 9.74
N GLU A 108 6.79 -9.85 9.11
CA GLU A 108 8.00 -9.71 8.28
C GLU A 108 7.79 -8.75 7.10
N SER A 109 6.65 -8.85 6.42
CA SER A 109 6.32 -7.97 5.29
C SER A 109 6.20 -6.51 5.73
N LEU A 110 5.61 -6.23 6.89
CA LEU A 110 5.56 -4.90 7.48
C LEU A 110 6.96 -4.36 7.82
N MET A 111 7.84 -5.20 8.36
CA MET A 111 9.22 -4.82 8.70
C MET A 111 10.00 -4.44 7.43
N VAL A 112 9.94 -5.27 6.39
CA VAL A 112 10.58 -4.98 5.10
C VAL A 112 9.97 -3.74 4.43
N ALA A 113 8.64 -3.60 4.47
CA ALA A 113 7.94 -2.44 3.92
C ALA A 113 8.38 -1.14 4.61
N ARG A 114 8.49 -1.13 5.94
CA ARG A 114 8.98 0.04 6.69
C ARG A 114 10.40 0.39 6.25
N LYS A 115 11.29 -0.58 6.17
CA LYS A 115 12.66 -0.38 5.66
C LYS A 115 12.64 0.22 4.25
N ALA A 116 11.80 -0.31 3.36
CA ALA A 116 11.68 0.17 1.99
C ALA A 116 11.20 1.63 1.87
N LEU A 117 10.37 2.10 2.81
CA LEU A 117 9.89 3.49 2.82
C LEU A 117 10.85 4.47 3.49
N THR A 118 11.80 4.00 4.30
CA THR A 118 12.74 4.86 5.05
C THR A 118 14.15 4.85 4.47
N GLU A 119 14.47 3.87 3.61
CA GLU A 119 15.80 3.71 3.01
C GLU A 119 15.67 3.63 1.47
N THR A 120 16.59 4.27 0.76
CA THR A 120 16.53 4.35 -0.71
C THR A 120 17.12 3.11 -1.41
N HIS A 121 18.04 2.41 -0.78
CA HIS A 121 18.79 1.30 -1.37
C HIS A 121 18.76 0.08 -0.43
N ILE A 122 17.59 -0.59 -0.37
CA ILE A 122 17.40 -1.74 0.51
C ILE A 122 17.90 -3.07 -0.07
N HIS A 123 18.20 -3.08 -1.37
CA HIS A 123 18.80 -4.21 -2.08
C HIS A 123 19.76 -3.69 -3.16
N ASP A 124 21.04 -3.82 -2.93
CA ASP A 124 22.10 -3.20 -3.73
C ASP A 124 22.00 -3.48 -5.24
N LEU A 125 21.98 -4.76 -5.62
CA LEU A 125 21.98 -5.13 -7.03
C LEU A 125 20.73 -4.64 -7.76
N ILE A 126 19.55 -4.82 -7.16
CA ILE A 126 18.26 -4.40 -7.75
C ILE A 126 18.19 -2.87 -7.85
N SER A 127 18.70 -2.16 -6.86
CA SER A 127 18.78 -0.69 -6.87
C SER A 127 19.76 -0.18 -7.95
N LYS A 128 21.00 -0.65 -7.97
CA LYS A 128 22.04 -0.23 -8.93
C LYS A 128 21.65 -0.51 -10.39
N THR A 129 21.00 -1.63 -10.66
CA THR A 129 20.58 -2.01 -12.01
C THR A 129 19.25 -1.39 -12.42
N LYS A 130 18.56 -0.71 -11.48
CA LYS A 130 17.22 -0.14 -11.69
C LYS A 130 16.23 -1.17 -12.24
N ALA A 131 16.28 -2.41 -11.72
CA ALA A 131 15.34 -3.45 -12.12
C ALA A 131 13.90 -3.01 -11.85
N LEU A 132 13.04 -3.15 -12.85
CA LEU A 132 11.65 -2.69 -12.84
C LEU A 132 10.65 -3.83 -12.97
N TYR A 133 11.13 -5.04 -13.31
CA TYR A 133 10.28 -6.19 -13.61
C TYR A 133 10.84 -7.44 -12.94
N PHE A 134 9.94 -8.32 -12.56
CA PHE A 134 10.28 -9.68 -12.14
C PHE A 134 9.14 -10.64 -12.48
N HIS A 135 9.44 -11.92 -12.52
CA HIS A 135 8.46 -13.00 -12.58
C HIS A 135 8.95 -14.22 -11.81
N ALA A 136 8.01 -15.09 -11.44
CA ALA A 136 8.36 -16.36 -10.80
C ALA A 136 9.12 -17.28 -11.79
N THR A 137 10.08 -18.07 -11.28
CA THR A 137 10.87 -19.00 -12.10
C THR A 137 10.04 -20.06 -12.84
N SER A 138 8.81 -20.30 -12.39
CA SER A 138 7.83 -21.18 -13.04
C SER A 138 7.20 -20.58 -14.30
N VAL A 139 7.41 -19.30 -14.59
CA VAL A 139 6.87 -18.58 -15.75
C VAL A 139 8.01 -18.28 -16.72
N ASN A 140 7.72 -18.29 -18.02
CA ASN A 140 8.70 -17.92 -19.05
C ASN A 140 8.08 -16.89 -20.01
N PRO A 141 8.02 -15.60 -19.63
CA PRO A 141 7.46 -14.57 -20.48
C PRO A 141 8.41 -14.24 -21.64
N ASP A 142 7.84 -13.94 -22.81
CA ASP A 142 8.61 -13.45 -23.96
C ASP A 142 8.90 -11.96 -23.82
N TRP A 143 9.83 -11.60 -22.94
CA TRP A 143 10.20 -10.22 -22.64
C TRP A 143 11.51 -9.82 -23.30
N ASN A 144 11.49 -8.76 -24.11
CA ASN A 144 12.71 -8.12 -24.61
C ASN A 144 13.37 -7.21 -23.56
N LEU A 145 13.71 -7.80 -22.39
CA LEU A 145 14.30 -7.11 -21.24
C LEU A 145 15.70 -7.68 -20.94
N LYS A 146 16.51 -6.89 -20.23
CA LYS A 146 17.83 -7.36 -19.75
C LYS A 146 17.63 -8.13 -18.42
N LYS A 147 17.89 -9.44 -18.44
CA LYS A 147 17.95 -10.24 -17.22
C LYS A 147 19.09 -9.77 -16.34
N ILE A 148 18.81 -9.52 -15.05
CA ILE A 148 19.78 -9.04 -14.06
C ILE A 148 20.26 -10.19 -13.19
N THR A 149 19.33 -10.85 -12.49
CA THR A 149 19.65 -11.91 -11.52
C THR A 149 18.44 -12.77 -11.23
N GLN A 150 18.67 -13.87 -10.55
CA GLN A 150 17.63 -14.65 -9.88
C GLN A 150 17.90 -14.62 -8.38
N ILE A 151 16.84 -14.38 -7.59
CA ILE A 151 16.85 -14.45 -6.13
C ILE A 151 15.65 -15.28 -5.71
N GLY A 152 15.91 -16.38 -5.01
CA GLY A 152 14.85 -17.34 -4.68
C GLY A 152 14.08 -17.82 -5.93
N ASN A 153 12.77 -17.73 -5.87
CA ASN A 153 11.87 -18.10 -6.97
C ASN A 153 11.55 -16.95 -7.93
N HIS A 154 12.28 -15.84 -7.90
CA HIS A 154 12.07 -14.70 -8.79
C HIS A 154 13.28 -14.41 -9.68
N ILE A 155 13.01 -14.05 -10.94
CA ILE A 155 14.00 -13.56 -11.90
C ILE A 155 13.72 -12.07 -12.15
N PHE A 156 14.75 -11.24 -12.00
CA PHE A 156 14.64 -9.77 -12.05
C PHE A 156 15.22 -9.23 -13.35
N TYR A 157 14.57 -8.16 -13.87
CA TYR A 157 14.91 -7.57 -15.16
C TYR A 157 14.92 -6.03 -15.11
N ALA A 158 15.81 -5.44 -15.91
CA ALA A 158 15.81 -4.02 -16.23
C ALA A 158 15.46 -3.80 -17.71
N LYS A 159 15.15 -2.54 -18.08
CA LYS A 159 15.13 -2.15 -19.50
C LYS A 159 16.52 -2.32 -20.14
N LYS A 160 16.51 -2.63 -21.42
CA LYS A 160 17.71 -2.54 -22.27
C LYS A 160 18.08 -1.10 -22.52
#